data_61abffea578d705cc366dacf59a0a8ed
#
_entry.id   61abffea578d705cc366dacf59a0a8ed
#
_cell.length_a   1.000
_cell.length_b   1.000
_cell.length_c   1.000
_cell.angle_alpha   90.00
_cell.angle_beta   90.00
_cell.angle_gamma   90.00
#
_symmetry.space_group_name_H-M   'P 1'
#
loop_
_entity.id
_entity.type
_entity.pdbx_description
1 polymer ?
#
loop_
_entity_poly.entity_id
_entity_poly.type
_entity_poly.pdbx_seq_one_letter_code
_entity_poly.pdbx_strand_id
1 'polypeptide(L)'
;AAYFYFNLPLVTIKVAPVVKNKRVVSNLTAKLNRKELDFSLQELPLTKKEIKLKTVTEVEATGEKSVGIEYASGVVTFVNNTNEEVVIPQGTVLATRNGIKYKTLSKAVVPKLSVDKMMDVVVGAQAGKEEVNIRALYKGQASNVSKGRIVEFVDHSYPVDLFNPEAAVGGKN
;
A
#
# COMPACT_ATOMS: atom_id res chain seq x y z
N ALA A 1 -114.23 -10.10 -0.19
CA ALA A 1 -112.99 -9.68 0.56
C ALA A 1 -111.85 -10.71 0.36
N ALA A 2 -112.09 -12.01 0.14
CA ALA A 2 -111.05 -13.00 -0.01
C ALA A 2 -110.28 -12.96 -1.40
N TYR A 3 -110.91 -12.39 -2.43
CA TYR A 3 -110.33 -12.30 -3.79
C TYR A 3 -109.19 -11.24 -3.88
N PHE A 4 -109.22 -10.26 -3.07
CA PHE A 4 -108.14 -9.23 -3.05
C PHE A 4 -106.88 -9.63 -2.30
N TYR A 5 -106.95 -10.61 -1.50
CA TYR A 5 -105.77 -11.04 -0.72
C TYR A 5 -104.78 -11.91 -1.51
N PHE A 6 -105.26 -12.56 -2.55
CA PHE A 6 -104.45 -13.44 -3.39
C PHE A 6 -103.77 -12.80 -4.61
N ASN A 7 -104.10 -11.55 -4.90
CA ASN A 7 -103.59 -10.84 -6.07
C ASN A 7 -102.71 -9.61 -5.73
N LEU A 8 -102.12 -9.60 -4.56
CA LEU A 8 -101.13 -8.54 -4.25
C LEU A 8 -99.89 -8.79 -5.05
N PRO A 9 -99.41 -7.79 -5.81
CA PRO A 9 -98.16 -7.94 -6.58
C PRO A 9 -96.96 -8.09 -5.58
N LEU A 10 -96.23 -9.15 -5.79
CA LEU A 10 -95.01 -9.37 -5.00
C LEU A 10 -93.97 -8.35 -5.46
N VAL A 11 -93.66 -7.34 -4.64
CA VAL A 11 -92.66 -6.34 -4.93
C VAL A 11 -91.34 -6.86 -4.41
N THR A 12 -90.40 -7.17 -5.37
CA THR A 12 -89.08 -7.56 -5.00
C THR A 12 -88.13 -6.33 -5.15
N ILE A 13 -87.63 -5.82 -4.04
CA ILE A 13 -86.66 -4.73 -4.01
C ILE A 13 -85.26 -5.33 -4.08
N LYS A 14 -84.58 -5.13 -5.19
CA LYS A 14 -83.15 -5.48 -5.34
C LYS A 14 -82.31 -4.28 -4.93
N VAL A 15 -81.61 -4.37 -3.81
CA VAL A 15 -80.65 -3.36 -3.34
C VAL A 15 -79.26 -3.75 -3.82
N ALA A 16 -78.63 -3.01 -4.70
CA ALA A 16 -77.24 -3.16 -5.09
C ALA A 16 -76.39 -2.14 -4.33
N PRO A 17 -75.55 -2.59 -3.37
CA PRO A 17 -74.65 -1.68 -2.67
C PRO A 17 -73.56 -1.16 -3.62
N VAL A 18 -73.36 0.15 -3.68
CA VAL A 18 -72.24 0.76 -4.38
C VAL A 18 -71.05 0.80 -3.44
N VAL A 19 -70.05 -0.04 -3.74
CA VAL A 19 -68.80 -0.06 -3.03
C VAL A 19 -67.93 1.10 -3.51
N LYS A 20 -67.70 2.08 -2.63
CA LYS A 20 -66.73 3.16 -2.85
C LYS A 20 -65.43 2.81 -2.15
N ASN A 21 -64.37 2.56 -2.92
CA ASN A 21 -63.04 2.41 -2.38
C ASN A 21 -62.48 3.78 -1.97
N LYS A 22 -62.26 3.97 -0.66
CA LYS A 22 -61.63 5.21 -0.14
C LYS A 22 -60.15 4.85 0.22
N ARG A 23 -59.21 5.44 -0.53
CA ARG A 23 -57.77 5.34 -0.19
C ARG A 23 -57.48 6.39 0.91
N VAL A 24 -57.06 5.91 2.07
CA VAL A 24 -56.58 6.77 3.16
C VAL A 24 -55.06 6.58 3.24
N VAL A 25 -54.32 7.67 3.12
CA VAL A 25 -52.87 7.71 3.30
C VAL A 25 -52.62 8.41 4.64
N SER A 26 -51.92 7.74 5.53
CA SER A 26 -51.52 8.28 6.83
C SER A 26 -49.99 8.15 6.98
N ASN A 27 -49.34 9.20 7.44
CA ASN A 27 -47.93 9.19 7.77
C ASN A 27 -47.76 8.68 9.20
N LEU A 28 -47.06 7.57 9.39
CA LEU A 28 -46.80 6.99 10.69
C LEU A 28 -45.31 7.15 11.03
N THR A 29 -45.00 7.51 12.27
CA THR A 29 -43.64 7.67 12.78
C THR A 29 -43.29 6.51 13.71
N ALA A 30 -42.18 5.82 13.46
CA ALA A 30 -41.73 4.73 14.32
C ALA A 30 -40.76 5.25 15.40
N LYS A 31 -41.03 4.90 16.67
CA LYS A 31 -40.22 5.31 17.83
C LYS A 31 -39.77 4.10 18.67
N LEU A 32 -38.48 4.07 19.04
CA LEU A 32 -37.87 3.01 19.84
C LEU A 32 -38.43 2.86 21.27
N ASN A 33 -38.99 3.94 21.83
CA ASN A 33 -39.40 3.95 23.24
C ASN A 33 -40.91 3.69 23.46
N ARG A 34 -41.62 3.31 22.40
CA ARG A 34 -43.05 2.95 22.50
C ARG A 34 -43.19 1.43 22.63
N LYS A 35 -44.08 1.00 23.52
CA LYS A 35 -44.45 -0.40 23.71
C LYS A 35 -45.75 -0.77 23.00
N GLU A 36 -46.60 0.20 22.78
CA GLU A 36 -47.93 0.01 22.19
C GLU A 36 -48.16 0.98 21.04
N LEU A 37 -49.09 0.60 20.18
CA LEU A 37 -49.50 1.36 19.03
C LEU A 37 -50.40 2.53 19.48
N ASP A 38 -50.05 3.73 19.11
CA ASP A 38 -50.85 4.92 19.42
C ASP A 38 -51.33 5.58 18.13
N PHE A 39 -52.60 5.32 17.80
CA PHE A 39 -53.22 5.89 16.61
C PHE A 39 -53.46 7.40 16.71
N SER A 40 -53.60 7.95 17.93
CA SER A 40 -53.84 9.37 18.15
C SER A 40 -52.60 10.20 17.82
N LEU A 41 -51.43 9.68 18.12
CA LEU A 41 -50.14 10.31 17.84
C LEU A 41 -49.51 9.82 16.55
N GLN A 42 -50.15 8.89 15.84
CA GLN A 42 -49.60 8.28 14.63
C GLN A 42 -48.21 7.66 14.85
N GLU A 43 -47.98 7.05 16.03
CA GLU A 43 -46.70 6.44 16.41
C GLU A 43 -46.76 4.91 16.46
N LEU A 44 -45.75 4.29 15.90
CA LEU A 44 -45.55 2.83 15.89
C LEU A 44 -44.40 2.44 16.84
N PRO A 45 -44.54 1.33 17.58
CA PRO A 45 -43.42 0.77 18.33
C PRO A 45 -42.36 0.23 17.38
N LEU A 46 -41.07 0.59 17.60
CA LEU A 46 -39.93 0.08 16.88
C LEU A 46 -39.03 -0.70 17.83
N THR A 47 -38.68 -1.92 17.47
CA THR A 47 -37.71 -2.73 18.19
C THR A 47 -36.45 -2.88 17.33
N LYS A 48 -35.32 -2.38 17.84
CA LYS A 48 -34.02 -2.56 17.21
C LYS A 48 -33.41 -3.90 17.66
N LYS A 49 -33.13 -4.80 16.73
CA LYS A 49 -32.43 -6.04 17.00
C LYS A 49 -31.05 -5.97 16.36
N GLU A 50 -30.00 -5.94 17.16
CA GLU A 50 -28.62 -6.05 16.67
C GLU A 50 -28.18 -7.50 16.72
N ILE A 51 -27.72 -8.00 15.59
CA ILE A 51 -27.14 -9.34 15.47
C ILE A 51 -25.66 -9.14 15.16
N LYS A 52 -24.80 -9.53 16.11
CA LYS A 52 -23.34 -9.57 15.87
C LYS A 52 -22.98 -10.93 15.31
N LEU A 53 -22.63 -10.96 14.04
CA LEU A 53 -22.12 -12.16 13.39
C LEU A 53 -20.58 -12.12 13.47
N LYS A 54 -20.01 -13.16 14.05
CA LYS A 54 -18.56 -13.42 14.04
C LYS A 54 -18.31 -14.63 13.15
N THR A 55 -17.75 -14.36 11.99
CA THR A 55 -17.35 -15.43 11.06
C THR A 55 -15.85 -15.63 11.18
N VAL A 56 -15.42 -16.86 11.39
CA VAL A 56 -14.02 -17.27 11.33
C VAL A 56 -13.88 -18.11 10.07
N THR A 57 -12.99 -17.69 9.19
CA THR A 57 -12.66 -18.43 7.97
C THR A 57 -11.22 -18.89 8.10
N GLU A 58 -10.99 -20.18 8.08
CA GLU A 58 -9.66 -20.75 7.91
C GLU A 58 -9.35 -20.80 6.43
N VAL A 59 -8.24 -20.17 6.06
CA VAL A 59 -7.69 -20.22 4.71
C VAL A 59 -6.36 -20.95 4.80
N GLU A 60 -6.25 -22.07 4.12
CA GLU A 60 -4.97 -22.75 3.99
C GLU A 60 -4.00 -21.88 3.20
N ALA A 61 -2.79 -21.67 3.75
CA ALA A 61 -1.73 -20.97 3.07
C ALA A 61 -1.21 -21.84 1.94
N THR A 62 -1.57 -21.51 0.70
CA THR A 62 -1.13 -22.20 -0.51
C THR A 62 0.14 -21.63 -1.14
N GLY A 63 0.70 -20.56 -0.58
CA GLY A 63 1.88 -19.87 -1.08
C GLY A 63 3.08 -19.98 -0.14
N GLU A 64 4.24 -20.31 -0.69
CA GLU A 64 5.53 -20.18 -0.03
C GLU A 64 6.06 -18.75 -0.23
N LYS A 65 6.36 -18.07 0.88
CA LYS A 65 7.05 -16.78 0.84
C LYS A 65 8.51 -17.00 1.16
N SER A 66 9.37 -16.82 0.17
CA SER A 66 10.81 -16.80 0.38
C SER A 66 11.22 -15.56 1.19
N VAL A 67 11.78 -15.77 2.37
CA VAL A 67 12.22 -14.69 3.26
C VAL A 67 13.73 -14.63 3.26
N GLY A 68 14.29 -13.46 2.95
CA GLY A 68 15.73 -13.24 2.98
C GLY A 68 16.34 -13.49 4.36
N ILE A 69 17.39 -14.31 4.44
CA ILE A 69 18.07 -14.68 5.68
C ILE A 69 19.39 -13.92 5.82
N GLU A 70 20.16 -13.79 4.75
CA GLU A 70 21.48 -13.17 4.73
C GLU A 70 21.54 -11.94 3.84
N TYR A 71 22.45 -11.01 4.16
CA TYR A 71 22.70 -9.81 3.37
C TYR A 71 23.75 -10.07 2.31
N ALA A 72 23.59 -9.51 1.12
CA ALA A 72 24.67 -9.44 0.14
C ALA A 72 25.72 -8.42 0.61
N SER A 73 26.99 -8.74 0.37
CA SER A 73 28.14 -7.90 0.66
C SER A 73 29.07 -7.82 -0.54
N GLY A 74 29.84 -6.75 -0.64
CA GLY A 74 30.78 -6.53 -1.73
C GLY A 74 31.67 -5.32 -1.45
N VAL A 75 32.36 -4.88 -2.49
CA VAL A 75 33.22 -3.70 -2.47
C VAL A 75 32.76 -2.72 -3.52
N VAL A 76 32.86 -1.42 -3.22
CA VAL A 76 32.66 -0.32 -4.17
C VAL A 76 33.93 0.50 -4.23
N THR A 77 34.35 0.86 -5.43
CA THR A 77 35.45 1.78 -5.70
C THR A 77 34.87 3.15 -6.02
N PHE A 78 35.30 4.16 -5.29
CA PHE A 78 35.08 5.57 -5.60
C PHE A 78 36.23 6.10 -6.40
N VAL A 79 35.94 6.90 -7.42
CA VAL A 79 36.94 7.50 -8.32
C VAL A 79 36.77 9.02 -8.32
N ASN A 80 37.79 9.72 -7.88
CA ASN A 80 37.79 11.18 -7.78
C ASN A 80 38.64 11.78 -8.90
N ASN A 81 37.99 12.50 -9.79
CA ASN A 81 38.60 13.25 -10.90
C ASN A 81 38.76 14.73 -10.58
N THR A 82 38.51 15.14 -9.33
CA THR A 82 38.60 16.52 -8.88
C THR A 82 39.95 16.85 -8.23
N ASN A 83 40.26 18.11 -8.09
CA ASN A 83 41.50 18.60 -7.45
C ASN A 83 41.37 18.67 -5.90
N GLU A 84 40.25 18.26 -5.35
CA GLU A 84 39.98 18.26 -3.91
C GLU A 84 39.74 16.86 -3.41
N GLU A 85 40.13 16.60 -2.14
CA GLU A 85 39.81 15.35 -1.45
C GLU A 85 38.33 15.29 -1.13
N VAL A 86 37.71 14.15 -1.37
CA VAL A 86 36.29 13.94 -1.07
C VAL A 86 36.10 12.93 0.04
N VAL A 87 35.37 13.35 1.07
CA VAL A 87 35.06 12.50 2.24
C VAL A 87 33.62 11.97 2.12
N ILE A 88 33.49 10.64 2.12
CA ILE A 88 32.21 9.94 2.08
C ILE A 88 31.98 9.30 3.43
N PRO A 89 30.95 9.67 4.19
CA PRO A 89 30.67 9.14 5.51
C PRO A 89 30.33 7.64 5.48
N GLN A 90 30.58 6.96 6.60
CA GLN A 90 30.04 5.61 6.84
C GLN A 90 28.51 5.66 6.81
N GLY A 91 27.87 4.63 6.25
CA GLY A 91 26.42 4.54 6.15
C GLY A 91 25.83 5.24 4.94
N THR A 92 26.65 5.85 4.07
CA THR A 92 26.20 6.42 2.80
C THR A 92 25.48 5.36 1.98
N VAL A 93 24.28 5.71 1.48
CA VAL A 93 23.44 4.77 0.73
C VAL A 93 23.74 4.88 -0.77
N LEU A 94 24.06 3.73 -1.34
CA LEU A 94 24.33 3.54 -2.77
C LEU A 94 23.23 2.70 -3.39
N ALA A 95 22.98 2.86 -4.67
CA ALA A 95 21.95 2.11 -5.38
C ALA A 95 22.43 1.58 -6.73
N THR A 96 21.75 0.53 -7.16
CA THR A 96 21.76 0.10 -8.55
C THR A 96 20.65 0.85 -9.30
N ARG A 97 20.72 0.93 -10.64
CA ARG A 97 19.64 1.44 -11.49
C ARG A 97 18.30 0.73 -11.29
N ASN A 98 18.33 -0.50 -10.79
CA ASN A 98 17.13 -1.29 -10.48
C ASN A 98 16.60 -1.05 -9.07
N GLY A 99 17.17 -0.09 -8.31
CA GLY A 99 16.68 0.29 -6.98
C GLY A 99 17.17 -0.59 -5.83
N ILE A 100 18.10 -1.53 -6.04
CA ILE A 100 18.70 -2.33 -4.97
C ILE A 100 19.68 -1.44 -4.20
N LYS A 101 19.48 -1.31 -2.87
CA LYS A 101 20.22 -0.38 -2.04
C LYS A 101 21.28 -1.06 -1.17
N TYR A 102 22.42 -0.41 -1.05
CA TYR A 102 23.55 -0.80 -0.22
C TYR A 102 23.97 0.35 0.68
N LYS A 103 24.68 0.05 1.76
CA LYS A 103 25.32 1.07 2.60
C LYS A 103 26.80 0.80 2.74
N THR A 104 27.60 1.86 2.81
CA THR A 104 29.03 1.79 3.11
C THR A 104 29.23 1.37 4.57
N LEU A 105 30.18 0.47 4.81
CA LEU A 105 30.50 -0.05 6.15
C LEU A 105 31.56 0.78 6.87
N SER A 106 32.32 1.61 6.15
CA SER A 106 33.34 2.50 6.67
C SER A 106 33.30 3.86 5.99
N LYS A 107 33.92 4.85 6.60
CA LYS A 107 34.20 6.14 5.99
C LYS A 107 35.21 5.94 4.86
N ALA A 108 35.01 6.61 3.73
CA ALA A 108 35.98 6.70 2.65
C ALA A 108 36.58 8.11 2.56
N VAL A 109 37.86 8.19 2.34
CA VAL A 109 38.58 9.44 2.07
C VAL A 109 39.22 9.29 0.69
N VAL A 110 38.52 9.78 -0.33
CA VAL A 110 38.95 9.59 -1.73
C VAL A 110 39.93 10.69 -2.09
N PRO A 111 41.21 10.35 -2.37
CA PRO A 111 42.25 11.32 -2.65
C PRO A 111 41.88 12.18 -3.88
N LYS A 112 42.42 13.35 -3.96
CA LYS A 112 42.31 14.18 -5.16
C LYS A 112 43.06 13.60 -6.33
N LEU A 113 42.77 14.08 -7.53
CA LEU A 113 43.51 13.81 -8.75
C LEU A 113 45.00 14.14 -8.54
N SER A 114 45.89 13.18 -8.83
CA SER A 114 47.33 13.35 -8.86
C SER A 114 47.75 13.73 -10.28
N VAL A 115 48.60 14.74 -10.42
CA VAL A 115 49.11 15.23 -11.71
C VAL A 115 50.58 15.05 -11.73
N ASP A 116 51.08 14.26 -12.69
CA ASP A 116 52.49 14.08 -12.92
C ASP A 116 53.00 15.21 -13.81
N LYS A 117 54.02 15.94 -13.33
CA LYS A 117 54.65 17.03 -14.06
C LYS A 117 56.10 16.69 -14.35
N MET A 118 56.55 16.98 -15.56
CA MET A 118 57.93 16.94 -15.98
C MET A 118 58.30 18.31 -16.57
N MET A 119 59.26 19.01 -15.97
CA MET A 119 59.66 20.35 -16.36
C MET A 119 58.48 21.34 -16.54
N ASP A 120 57.57 21.37 -15.55
CA ASP A 120 56.33 22.15 -15.57
C ASP A 120 55.28 21.75 -16.64
N VAL A 121 55.55 20.73 -17.42
CA VAL A 121 54.56 20.16 -18.35
C VAL A 121 53.81 19.01 -17.70
N VAL A 122 52.49 19.00 -17.79
CA VAL A 122 51.68 17.88 -17.34
C VAL A 122 51.88 16.71 -18.30
N VAL A 123 52.45 15.63 -17.82
CA VAL A 123 52.73 14.39 -18.60
C VAL A 123 51.77 13.26 -18.30
N GLY A 124 51.01 13.39 -17.20
CA GLY A 124 49.99 12.43 -16.82
C GLY A 124 49.05 12.95 -15.72
N ALA A 125 47.91 12.36 -15.64
CA ALA A 125 46.96 12.54 -14.53
C ALA A 125 46.41 11.22 -14.08
N GLN A 126 46.34 11.03 -12.77
CA GLN A 126 45.84 9.80 -12.15
C GLN A 126 44.72 10.12 -11.17
N ALA A 127 43.51 9.61 -11.44
CA ALA A 127 42.37 9.79 -10.57
C ALA A 127 42.60 9.20 -9.17
N GLY A 128 42.16 9.89 -8.13
CA GLY A 128 42.13 9.34 -6.80
C GLY A 128 41.17 8.19 -6.71
N LYS A 129 41.52 7.12 -6.00
CA LYS A 129 40.67 5.94 -5.84
C LYS A 129 40.67 5.48 -4.40
N GLU A 130 39.50 5.02 -3.93
CA GLU A 130 39.33 4.44 -2.60
C GLU A 130 38.31 3.32 -2.67
N GLU A 131 38.58 2.20 -1.99
CA GLU A 131 37.73 1.02 -1.96
C GLU A 131 37.07 0.88 -0.59
N VAL A 132 35.78 0.62 -0.57
CA VAL A 132 35.00 0.51 0.64
C VAL A 132 34.10 -0.72 0.60
N ASN A 133 34.07 -1.45 1.72
CA ASN A 133 33.13 -2.53 1.90
C ASN A 133 31.69 -2.02 2.01
N ILE A 134 30.77 -2.69 1.35
CA ILE A 134 29.37 -2.39 1.36
C ILE A 134 28.53 -3.60 1.77
N ARG A 135 27.31 -3.32 2.26
CA ARG A 135 26.32 -4.35 2.58
C ARG A 135 24.95 -3.92 2.11
N ALA A 136 24.19 -4.85 1.55
CA ALA A 136 22.81 -4.60 1.16
C ALA A 136 21.95 -4.16 2.34
N LEU A 137 20.96 -3.31 2.10
CA LEU A 137 19.98 -2.88 3.12
C LEU A 137 18.93 -3.96 3.39
N TYR A 138 18.66 -4.80 2.42
CA TYR A 138 17.68 -5.89 2.53
C TYR A 138 18.38 -7.23 2.42
N LYS A 139 17.86 -8.21 3.14
CA LYS A 139 18.31 -9.60 3.07
C LYS A 139 17.71 -10.28 1.85
N GLY A 140 18.36 -11.36 1.39
CA GLY A 140 17.80 -12.23 0.36
C GLY A 140 18.63 -12.26 -0.92
N GLN A 141 18.39 -13.29 -1.69
CA GLN A 141 19.09 -13.53 -2.96
C GLN A 141 18.88 -12.39 -3.99
N ALA A 142 17.74 -11.70 -3.91
CA ALA A 142 17.44 -10.53 -4.75
C ALA A 142 18.41 -9.35 -4.55
N SER A 143 19.16 -9.34 -3.43
CA SER A 143 20.18 -8.34 -3.14
C SER A 143 21.55 -8.66 -3.74
N ASN A 144 21.73 -9.81 -4.41
CA ASN A 144 22.96 -10.12 -5.12
C ASN A 144 22.98 -9.36 -6.45
N VAL A 145 24.11 -8.72 -6.76
CA VAL A 145 24.26 -7.96 -8.01
C VAL A 145 25.63 -8.24 -8.66
N SER A 146 25.64 -8.22 -9.97
CA SER A 146 26.87 -8.37 -10.77
C SER A 146 27.75 -7.12 -10.67
N LYS A 147 29.00 -7.25 -11.08
CA LYS A 147 29.94 -6.12 -11.17
C LYS A 147 29.39 -4.97 -12.02
N GLY A 148 29.75 -3.74 -11.68
CA GLY A 148 29.41 -2.54 -12.42
C GLY A 148 27.92 -2.14 -12.35
N ARG A 149 27.15 -2.68 -11.38
CA ARG A 149 25.73 -2.37 -11.25
C ARG A 149 25.41 -1.36 -10.18
N ILE A 150 26.28 -1.14 -9.21
CA ILE A 150 26.12 -0.13 -8.17
C ILE A 150 26.79 1.14 -8.69
N VAL A 151 25.98 2.15 -9.05
CA VAL A 151 26.45 3.32 -9.82
C VAL A 151 25.85 4.65 -9.37
N GLU A 152 24.99 4.66 -8.34
CA GLU A 152 24.25 5.85 -7.92
C GLU A 152 24.35 6.07 -6.41
N PHE A 153 24.40 7.35 -6.00
CA PHE A 153 24.14 7.77 -4.63
C PHE A 153 22.65 8.05 -4.45
N VAL A 154 22.08 7.70 -3.28
CA VAL A 154 20.63 7.89 -3.03
C VAL A 154 20.35 9.20 -2.33
N ASP A 155 21.07 9.52 -1.25
CA ASP A 155 20.72 10.62 -0.38
C ASP A 155 21.48 11.92 -0.70
N HIS A 156 22.73 11.80 -1.16
CA HIS A 156 23.61 12.91 -1.47
C HIS A 156 24.43 12.62 -2.72
N SER A 157 24.62 13.61 -3.56
CA SER A 157 25.54 13.49 -4.70
C SER A 157 26.94 14.00 -4.28
N TYR A 158 27.93 13.15 -4.46
CA TYR A 158 29.34 13.50 -4.27
C TYR A 158 30.00 13.68 -5.63
N PRO A 159 31.00 14.55 -5.78
CA PRO A 159 31.68 14.80 -7.06
C PRO A 159 32.69 13.66 -7.37
N VAL A 160 32.26 12.42 -7.22
CA VAL A 160 33.04 11.22 -7.48
C VAL A 160 32.20 10.21 -8.25
N ASP A 161 32.84 9.49 -9.14
CA ASP A 161 32.25 8.33 -9.79
C ASP A 161 32.32 7.12 -8.86
N LEU A 162 31.38 6.18 -9.00
CA LEU A 162 31.39 4.95 -8.21
C LEU A 162 31.02 3.75 -9.07
N PHE A 163 31.59 2.60 -8.75
CA PHE A 163 31.24 1.33 -9.33
C PHE A 163 31.68 0.18 -8.42
N ASN A 164 31.04 -0.98 -8.51
CA ASN A 164 31.49 -2.18 -7.85
C ASN A 164 32.40 -2.98 -8.80
N PRO A 165 33.68 -3.18 -8.47
CA PRO A 165 34.63 -3.90 -9.32
C PRO A 165 34.32 -5.40 -9.41
N GLU A 166 33.66 -5.94 -8.38
CA GLU A 166 33.23 -7.32 -8.27
C GLU A 166 31.77 -7.45 -7.99
N ALA A 167 31.23 -8.66 -8.13
CA ALA A 167 29.82 -8.92 -7.76
C ALA A 167 29.62 -8.78 -6.24
N ALA A 168 28.53 -8.17 -5.84
CA ALA A 168 28.07 -8.24 -4.45
C ALA A 168 27.23 -9.50 -4.27
N VAL A 169 27.66 -10.37 -3.37
CA VAL A 169 27.10 -11.72 -3.17
C VAL A 169 26.87 -12.03 -1.69
N GLY A 170 26.30 -13.20 -1.40
CA GLY A 170 26.05 -13.68 -0.04
C GLY A 170 24.62 -13.47 0.43
N GLY A 171 23.78 -12.81 -0.36
CA GLY A 171 22.35 -12.76 -0.07
C GLY A 171 21.69 -14.11 -0.27
N LYS A 172 21.03 -14.63 0.78
CA LYS A 172 20.32 -15.92 0.77
C LYS A 172 18.89 -15.77 1.29
N ASN A 173 18.03 -16.62 0.80
CA ASN A 173 16.65 -16.79 1.26
C ASN A 173 16.53 -18.02 2.14
#